data_f3cbfbdea75dfeaba0263c8b1c78e13f
#
_entry.id   f3cbfbdea75dfeaba0263c8b1c78e13f
#
_cell.length_a   1.000
_cell.length_b   1.000
_cell.length_c   1.000
_cell.angle_alpha   90.00
_cell.angle_beta   90.00
_cell.angle_gamma   90.00
#
_symmetry.space_group_name_H-M   'P 1'
#
loop_
_entity.id
_entity.type
_entity.pdbx_description
1 polymer ?
#
loop_
_entity_poly.entity_id
_entity_poly.type
_entity_poly.pdbx_seq_one_letter_code
_entity_poly.pdbx_strand_id
1 'polypeptide(L)'
;LLDKKAKKKNVRRLQIGRQMIFQDSTSSLNQKMKVEKILAEPLEIHKVFSDKKEQHDFLCEMMEEVELQEEQLHVWPPELSGGQRQRVAIARAFAMKPKLLIADEPIASLDVTTQAQMVKLFRHLQREHDCAILFIAHDLSMVRLLCDRVGVMKDGKLVEIGETEQVFEHPQHLYTKKLLEAIPIPEISGEEQSDEETMA
;
A
#
# COMPACT_ATOMS: atom_id res chain seq x y z
N LEU A 1 -27.73 -21.51 -19.82
CA LEU A 1 -26.93 -22.19 -18.77
C LEU A 1 -25.43 -21.93 -18.93
N LEU A 2 -24.89 -21.94 -20.16
CA LEU A 2 -23.48 -21.64 -20.47
C LEU A 2 -23.10 -20.21 -20.09
N ASP A 3 -23.98 -19.25 -20.33
CA ASP A 3 -23.73 -17.83 -20.02
C ASP A 3 -23.61 -17.56 -18.51
N LYS A 4 -24.41 -18.20 -17.66
CA LYS A 4 -24.30 -18.07 -16.19
C LYS A 4 -22.99 -18.62 -15.65
N LYS A 5 -22.48 -19.74 -16.18
CA LYS A 5 -21.19 -20.32 -15.76
C LYS A 5 -20.00 -19.44 -16.20
N ALA A 6 -20.04 -18.92 -17.44
CA ALA A 6 -19.04 -18.00 -17.96
C ALA A 6 -19.00 -16.69 -17.15
N LYS A 7 -20.17 -16.12 -16.85
CA LYS A 7 -20.30 -14.92 -16.01
C LYS A 7 -19.74 -15.15 -14.60
N LYS A 8 -20.06 -16.27 -13.97
CA LYS A 8 -19.54 -16.63 -12.63
C LYS A 8 -18.00 -16.80 -12.64
N LYS A 9 -17.44 -17.44 -13.68
CA LYS A 9 -15.99 -17.60 -13.85
C LYS A 9 -15.29 -16.25 -14.02
N ASN A 10 -15.86 -15.34 -14.83
CA ASN A 10 -15.32 -14.01 -15.03
C ASN A 10 -15.36 -13.16 -13.77
N VAL A 11 -16.47 -13.19 -13.01
CA VAL A 11 -16.57 -12.49 -11.71
C VAL A 11 -15.51 -12.99 -10.74
N ARG A 12 -15.33 -14.31 -10.61
CA ARG A 12 -14.30 -14.88 -9.73
C ARG A 12 -12.89 -14.46 -10.15
N ARG A 13 -12.58 -14.45 -11.45
CA ARG A 13 -11.29 -13.99 -11.98
C ARG A 13 -11.05 -12.52 -11.65
N LEU A 14 -12.06 -11.69 -11.75
CA LEU A 14 -11.99 -10.28 -11.40
C LEU A 14 -11.81 -10.07 -9.90
N GLN A 15 -12.43 -10.89 -9.04
CA GLN A 15 -12.28 -10.81 -7.59
C GLN A 15 -10.86 -11.18 -7.15
N ILE A 16 -10.27 -12.23 -7.73
CA ILE A 16 -8.89 -12.65 -7.46
C ILE A 16 -7.90 -11.60 -7.98
N GLY A 17 -8.09 -11.12 -9.21
CA GLY A 17 -7.17 -10.21 -9.88
C GLY A 17 -7.19 -8.77 -9.35
N ARG A 18 -8.13 -8.43 -8.46
CA ARG A 18 -8.25 -7.10 -7.85
C ARG A 18 -8.39 -7.25 -6.35
N GLN A 19 -7.49 -6.63 -5.62
CA GLN A 19 -7.52 -6.60 -4.16
C GLN A 19 -7.57 -5.16 -3.66
N MET A 20 -7.98 -4.96 -2.43
CA MET A 20 -8.08 -3.64 -1.82
C MET A 20 -7.55 -3.65 -0.40
N ILE A 21 -6.77 -2.64 -0.06
CA ILE A 21 -6.38 -2.29 1.29
C ILE A 21 -7.20 -1.06 1.69
N PHE A 22 -7.94 -1.17 2.78
CA PHE A 22 -8.80 -0.11 3.30
C PHE A 22 -8.02 0.83 4.20
N GLN A 23 -8.49 2.07 4.33
CA GLN A 23 -7.92 3.15 5.16
C GLN A 23 -7.67 2.72 6.61
N ASP A 24 -8.58 1.98 7.21
CA ASP A 24 -8.39 1.37 8.52
C ASP A 24 -8.07 -0.12 8.39
N SER A 25 -6.79 -0.42 8.18
CA SER A 25 -6.30 -1.79 8.14
C SER A 25 -6.48 -2.53 9.47
N THR A 26 -6.53 -1.79 10.59
CA THR A 26 -6.73 -2.37 11.92
C THR A 26 -8.11 -2.98 12.04
N SER A 27 -9.14 -2.29 11.59
CA SER A 27 -10.52 -2.81 11.60
C SER A 27 -10.77 -3.84 10.51
N SER A 28 -9.95 -3.86 9.46
CA SER A 28 -10.08 -4.82 8.34
C SER A 28 -9.61 -6.23 8.68
N LEU A 29 -8.83 -6.41 9.75
CA LEU A 29 -8.38 -7.71 10.25
C LEU A 29 -9.33 -8.23 11.32
N ASN A 30 -9.75 -9.50 11.20
CA ASN A 30 -10.58 -10.11 12.22
C ASN A 30 -9.79 -10.33 13.51
N GLN A 31 -10.09 -9.54 14.55
CA GLN A 31 -9.39 -9.53 15.84
C GLN A 31 -9.49 -10.87 16.61
N LYS A 32 -10.40 -11.76 16.21
CA LYS A 32 -10.62 -13.07 16.83
C LYS A 32 -9.99 -14.22 16.05
N MET A 33 -9.21 -13.93 15.05
CA MET A 33 -8.49 -14.91 14.23
C MET A 33 -6.98 -14.67 14.33
N LYS A 34 -6.20 -15.74 14.38
CA LYS A 34 -4.74 -15.65 14.24
C LYS A 34 -4.34 -15.14 12.85
N VAL A 35 -3.19 -14.51 12.74
CA VAL A 35 -2.65 -13.98 11.47
C VAL A 35 -2.62 -15.05 10.39
N GLU A 36 -2.10 -16.25 10.70
CA GLU A 36 -2.09 -17.39 9.78
C GLU A 36 -3.47 -17.63 9.14
N LYS A 37 -4.51 -17.68 9.97
CA LYS A 37 -5.87 -17.91 9.49
C LYS A 37 -6.43 -16.77 8.67
N ILE A 38 -6.08 -15.52 9.00
CA ILE A 38 -6.46 -14.32 8.23
C ILE A 38 -5.83 -14.36 6.84
N LEU A 39 -4.58 -14.77 6.74
CA LEU A 39 -3.86 -14.88 5.46
C LEU A 39 -4.31 -16.11 4.66
N ALA A 40 -4.61 -17.22 5.33
CA ALA A 40 -5.07 -18.46 4.70
C ALA A 40 -6.49 -18.35 4.14
N GLU A 41 -7.37 -17.56 4.76
CA GLU A 41 -8.79 -17.48 4.41
C GLU A 41 -9.05 -17.25 2.91
N PRO A 42 -8.48 -16.24 2.23
CA PRO A 42 -8.69 -16.05 0.80
C PRO A 42 -8.14 -17.21 -0.04
N LEU A 43 -7.03 -17.82 0.36
CA LEU A 43 -6.42 -18.95 -0.33
C LEU A 43 -7.32 -20.19 -0.25
N GLU A 44 -7.92 -20.47 0.92
CA GLU A 44 -8.84 -21.57 1.14
C GLU A 44 -10.16 -21.39 0.38
N ILE A 45 -10.76 -20.18 0.43
CA ILE A 45 -11.99 -19.86 -0.31
C ILE A 45 -11.79 -20.08 -1.82
N HIS A 46 -10.64 -19.71 -2.33
CA HIS A 46 -10.33 -19.84 -3.75
C HIS A 46 -9.67 -21.16 -4.11
N LYS A 47 -9.38 -22.03 -3.13
CA LYS A 47 -8.74 -23.35 -3.31
C LYS A 47 -7.43 -23.23 -4.08
N VAL A 48 -6.56 -22.33 -3.63
CA VAL A 48 -5.26 -22.06 -4.28
C VAL A 48 -4.32 -23.22 -4.04
N PHE A 49 -4.29 -23.76 -2.83
CA PHE A 49 -3.46 -24.89 -2.44
C PHE A 49 -4.34 -26.12 -2.16
N SER A 50 -3.82 -27.30 -2.47
CA SER A 50 -4.43 -28.59 -2.13
C SER A 50 -3.77 -29.20 -0.89
N ASP A 51 -2.51 -28.88 -0.64
CA ASP A 51 -1.73 -29.32 0.51
C ASP A 51 -1.58 -28.19 1.53
N LYS A 52 -1.77 -28.53 2.80
CA LYS A 52 -1.64 -27.60 3.92
C LYS A 52 -0.19 -27.21 4.17
N LYS A 53 0.76 -28.08 3.86
CA LYS A 53 2.18 -27.77 4.02
C LYS A 53 2.62 -26.72 2.99
N GLU A 54 2.26 -26.93 1.71
CA GLU A 54 2.53 -25.93 0.67
C GLU A 54 1.89 -24.57 1.00
N GLN A 55 0.67 -24.58 1.54
CA GLN A 55 0.01 -23.35 1.98
C GLN A 55 0.77 -22.67 3.12
N HIS A 56 1.23 -23.43 4.11
CA HIS A 56 2.01 -22.88 5.23
C HIS A 56 3.34 -22.31 4.76
N ASP A 57 4.09 -23.07 3.96
CA ASP A 57 5.38 -22.61 3.39
C ASP A 57 5.18 -21.28 2.62
N PHE A 58 4.13 -21.19 1.82
CA PHE A 58 3.76 -19.95 1.12
C PHE A 58 3.43 -18.79 2.08
N LEU A 59 2.75 -19.05 3.20
CA LEU A 59 2.47 -18.01 4.18
C LEU A 59 3.74 -17.52 4.88
N CYS A 60 4.71 -18.39 5.14
CA CYS A 60 6.02 -18.01 5.67
C CYS A 60 6.77 -17.09 4.69
N GLU A 61 6.80 -17.44 3.39
CA GLU A 61 7.37 -16.59 2.34
C GLU A 61 6.70 -15.21 2.30
N MET A 62 5.36 -15.17 2.35
CA MET A 62 4.62 -13.91 2.37
C MET A 62 4.91 -13.06 3.61
N MET A 63 5.13 -13.66 4.79
CA MET A 63 5.53 -12.94 5.99
C MET A 63 6.91 -12.31 5.82
N GLU A 64 7.86 -13.04 5.26
CA GLU A 64 9.19 -12.54 4.94
C GLU A 64 9.15 -11.37 3.95
N GLU A 65 8.37 -11.50 2.87
CA GLU A 65 8.19 -10.43 1.87
C GLU A 65 7.67 -9.11 2.47
N VAL A 66 6.84 -9.20 3.51
CA VAL A 66 6.34 -8.00 4.21
C VAL A 66 7.17 -7.65 5.45
N GLU A 67 8.38 -8.21 5.58
CA GLU A 67 9.31 -7.97 6.68
C GLU A 67 8.70 -8.28 8.06
N LEU A 68 7.98 -9.38 8.16
CA LEU A 68 7.45 -9.96 9.40
C LEU A 68 8.09 -11.33 9.64
N GLN A 69 8.14 -11.77 10.90
CA GLN A 69 8.69 -13.06 11.28
C GLN A 69 7.60 -14.14 11.27
N GLU A 70 8.01 -15.40 11.05
CA GLU A 70 7.10 -16.56 11.00
C GLU A 70 6.29 -16.72 12.29
N GLU A 71 6.87 -16.44 13.45
CA GLU A 71 6.22 -16.53 14.75
C GLU A 71 4.97 -15.65 14.84
N GLN A 72 4.94 -14.55 14.07
CA GLN A 72 3.80 -13.64 14.02
C GLN A 72 2.59 -14.22 13.27
N LEU A 73 2.72 -15.37 12.58
CA LEU A 73 1.58 -16.14 12.07
C LEU A 73 0.67 -16.65 13.21
N HIS A 74 1.25 -16.90 14.37
CA HIS A 74 0.55 -17.56 15.48
C HIS A 74 -0.06 -16.60 16.51
N VAL A 75 0.11 -15.29 16.33
CA VAL A 75 -0.47 -14.26 17.22
C VAL A 75 -1.80 -13.72 16.69
N TRP A 76 -2.54 -13.02 17.55
CA TRP A 76 -3.75 -12.30 17.17
C TRP A 76 -3.42 -10.84 16.77
N PRO A 77 -4.21 -10.20 15.90
CA PRO A 77 -3.98 -8.82 15.51
C PRO A 77 -3.80 -7.80 16.65
N PRO A 78 -4.48 -7.91 17.82
CA PRO A 78 -4.24 -7.00 18.94
C PRO A 78 -2.83 -7.07 19.54
N GLU A 79 -2.11 -8.16 19.34
CA GLU A 79 -0.73 -8.36 19.86
C GLU A 79 0.33 -7.70 18.95
N LEU A 80 -0.06 -7.26 17.75
CA LEU A 80 0.80 -6.62 16.78
C LEU A 80 0.79 -5.09 16.95
N SER A 81 1.90 -4.43 16.59
CA SER A 81 1.95 -2.98 16.43
C SER A 81 1.08 -2.51 15.26
N GLY A 82 0.79 -1.19 15.15
CA GLY A 82 0.04 -0.62 14.03
C GLY A 82 0.69 -0.94 12.67
N GLY A 83 2.01 -0.73 12.57
CA GLY A 83 2.76 -1.04 11.34
C GLY A 83 2.78 -2.53 11.01
N GLN A 84 2.86 -3.42 12.01
CA GLN A 84 2.78 -4.86 11.79
C GLN A 84 1.40 -5.29 11.30
N ARG A 85 0.31 -4.76 11.88
CA ARG A 85 -1.05 -5.00 11.37
C ARG A 85 -1.21 -4.55 9.93
N GLN A 86 -0.63 -3.39 9.58
CA GLN A 86 -0.64 -2.90 8.20
C GLN A 86 0.09 -3.86 7.26
N ARG A 87 1.26 -4.38 7.65
CA ARG A 87 2.01 -5.37 6.88
C ARG A 87 1.20 -6.67 6.67
N VAL A 88 0.48 -7.14 7.69
CA VAL A 88 -0.43 -8.29 7.56
C VAL A 88 -1.57 -7.99 6.58
N ALA A 89 -2.15 -6.79 6.58
CA ALA A 89 -3.20 -6.41 5.63
C ALA A 89 -2.66 -6.36 4.20
N ILE A 90 -1.43 -5.88 4.01
CA ILE A 90 -0.73 -5.89 2.72
C ILE A 90 -0.47 -7.33 2.27
N ALA A 91 0.11 -8.19 3.13
CA ALA A 91 0.35 -9.60 2.83
C ALA A 91 -0.94 -10.31 2.40
N ARG A 92 -2.05 -10.10 3.11
CA ARG A 92 -3.36 -10.67 2.76
C ARG A 92 -3.81 -10.26 1.36
N ALA A 93 -3.61 -9.00 0.98
CA ALA A 93 -3.98 -8.52 -0.34
C ALA A 93 -3.08 -9.11 -1.45
N PHE A 94 -1.78 -9.22 -1.21
CA PHE A 94 -0.83 -9.80 -2.18
C PHE A 94 -0.86 -11.33 -2.24
N ALA A 95 -1.33 -12.03 -1.20
CA ALA A 95 -1.45 -13.49 -1.19
C ALA A 95 -2.23 -14.05 -2.39
N MET A 96 -3.15 -13.27 -2.95
CA MET A 96 -3.90 -13.65 -4.15
C MET A 96 -3.20 -13.30 -5.46
N LYS A 97 -1.98 -12.78 -5.43
CA LYS A 97 -1.19 -12.33 -6.59
C LYS A 97 -2.03 -11.45 -7.54
N PRO A 98 -2.57 -10.32 -7.04
CA PRO A 98 -3.46 -9.46 -7.80
C PRO A 98 -2.72 -8.80 -8.96
N LYS A 99 -3.45 -8.48 -10.04
CA LYS A 99 -2.97 -7.61 -11.12
C LYS A 99 -3.26 -6.14 -10.87
N LEU A 100 -4.19 -5.84 -9.96
CA LEU A 100 -4.52 -4.49 -9.50
C LEU A 100 -4.73 -4.49 -8.00
N LEU A 101 -3.99 -3.67 -7.29
CA LEU A 101 -4.20 -3.35 -5.89
C LEU A 101 -4.76 -1.93 -5.79
N ILE A 102 -5.87 -1.77 -5.08
CA ILE A 102 -6.40 -0.46 -4.68
C ILE A 102 -5.98 -0.24 -3.22
N ALA A 103 -5.19 0.78 -2.97
CA ALA A 103 -4.70 1.12 -1.64
C ALA A 103 -5.30 2.48 -1.22
N ASP A 104 -6.28 2.43 -0.33
CA ASP A 104 -7.03 3.60 0.14
C ASP A 104 -6.41 4.09 1.46
N GLU A 105 -5.67 5.19 1.39
CA GLU A 105 -4.92 5.81 2.50
C GLU A 105 -4.14 4.80 3.37
N PRO A 106 -3.40 3.85 2.78
CA PRO A 106 -2.91 2.68 3.51
C PRO A 106 -1.85 3.00 4.56
N ILE A 107 -1.30 4.21 4.59
CA ILE A 107 -0.19 4.62 5.46
C ILE A 107 -0.47 5.91 6.23
N ALA A 108 -1.67 6.48 6.12
CA ALA A 108 -2.00 7.80 6.70
C ALA A 108 -1.88 7.85 8.24
N SER A 109 -2.12 6.74 8.93
CA SER A 109 -2.10 6.66 10.41
C SER A 109 -0.75 6.27 11.01
N LEU A 110 0.29 6.14 10.19
CA LEU A 110 1.62 5.70 10.60
C LEU A 110 2.55 6.91 10.83
N ASP A 111 3.55 6.73 11.69
CA ASP A 111 4.63 7.70 11.85
C ASP A 111 5.52 7.80 10.61
N VAL A 112 6.25 8.91 10.46
CA VAL A 112 7.07 9.22 9.27
C VAL A 112 8.08 8.12 8.93
N THR A 113 8.71 7.54 9.95
CA THR A 113 9.71 6.48 9.76
C THR A 113 9.04 5.22 9.19
N THR A 114 7.93 4.82 9.77
CA THR A 114 7.15 3.67 9.32
C THR A 114 6.55 3.92 7.93
N GLN A 115 6.10 5.14 7.63
CA GLN A 115 5.64 5.52 6.28
C GLN A 115 6.74 5.30 5.23
N ALA A 116 7.98 5.74 5.49
CA ALA A 116 9.09 5.54 4.56
C ALA A 116 9.41 4.06 4.32
N GLN A 117 9.29 3.22 5.36
CA GLN A 117 9.42 1.77 5.21
C GLN A 117 8.29 1.18 4.35
N MET A 118 7.04 1.62 4.57
CA MET A 118 5.90 1.17 3.75
C MET A 118 6.03 1.56 2.28
N VAL A 119 6.57 2.75 1.97
CA VAL A 119 6.87 3.16 0.59
C VAL A 119 7.81 2.16 -0.09
N LYS A 120 8.89 1.80 0.60
CA LYS A 120 9.85 0.80 0.08
C LYS A 120 9.19 -0.56 -0.14
N LEU A 121 8.37 -0.99 0.83
CA LEU A 121 7.63 -2.25 0.76
C LEU A 121 6.66 -2.27 -0.43
N PHE A 122 5.84 -1.23 -0.63
CA PHE A 122 4.93 -1.16 -1.77
C PHE A 122 5.66 -1.22 -3.10
N ARG A 123 6.79 -0.52 -3.25
CA ARG A 123 7.62 -0.56 -4.45
C ARG A 123 8.24 -1.94 -4.70
N HIS A 124 8.69 -2.60 -3.64
CA HIS A 124 9.22 -3.96 -3.72
C HIS A 124 8.13 -4.92 -4.21
N LEU A 125 7.01 -5.00 -3.52
CA LEU A 125 5.90 -5.89 -3.86
C LEU A 125 5.32 -5.60 -5.26
N GLN A 126 5.25 -4.35 -5.68
CA GLN A 126 4.80 -3.97 -7.01
C GLN A 126 5.67 -4.61 -8.10
N ARG A 127 7.00 -4.59 -7.91
CA ARG A 127 7.96 -5.16 -8.87
C ARG A 127 7.92 -6.68 -8.87
N GLU A 128 7.99 -7.29 -7.69
CA GLU A 128 8.00 -8.76 -7.54
C GLU A 128 6.73 -9.41 -8.09
N HIS A 129 5.57 -8.79 -7.89
CA HIS A 129 4.28 -9.37 -8.29
C HIS A 129 3.74 -8.84 -9.62
N ASP A 130 4.46 -7.95 -10.33
CA ASP A 130 3.98 -7.31 -11.58
C ASP A 130 2.54 -6.80 -11.42
N CYS A 131 2.31 -6.03 -10.35
CA CYS A 131 1.01 -5.54 -9.91
C CYS A 131 0.86 -4.04 -10.14
N ALA A 132 -0.21 -3.61 -10.81
CA ALA A 132 -0.56 -2.19 -10.86
C ALA A 132 -1.15 -1.76 -9.51
N ILE A 133 -0.73 -0.60 -8.99
CA ILE A 133 -1.26 -0.07 -7.73
C ILE A 133 -1.98 1.26 -8.00
N LEU A 134 -3.26 1.30 -7.64
CA LEU A 134 -4.02 2.55 -7.53
C LEU A 134 -3.93 3.04 -6.08
N PHE A 135 -3.09 4.04 -5.86
CA PHE A 135 -2.84 4.60 -4.54
C PHE A 135 -3.70 5.84 -4.32
N ILE A 136 -4.55 5.82 -3.30
CA ILE A 136 -5.37 6.97 -2.90
C ILE A 136 -4.73 7.57 -1.65
N ALA A 137 -4.39 8.85 -1.69
CA ALA A 137 -3.76 9.54 -0.58
C ALA A 137 -4.10 11.05 -0.60
N HIS A 138 -4.00 11.66 0.57
CA HIS A 138 -4.05 13.12 0.73
C HIS A 138 -2.65 13.72 0.91
N ASP A 139 -1.64 12.90 1.21
CA ASP A 139 -0.25 13.34 1.32
C ASP A 139 0.43 13.33 -0.06
N LEU A 140 0.67 14.52 -0.58
CA LEU A 140 1.27 14.73 -1.90
C LEU A 140 2.74 14.29 -1.94
N SER A 141 3.47 14.38 -0.83
CA SER A 141 4.87 13.93 -0.76
C SER A 141 4.96 12.42 -1.01
N MET A 142 4.04 11.65 -0.43
CA MET A 142 3.94 10.22 -0.66
C MET A 142 3.54 9.88 -2.10
N VAL A 143 2.60 10.63 -2.67
CA VAL A 143 2.19 10.47 -4.07
C VAL A 143 3.38 10.69 -5.00
N ARG A 144 4.16 11.75 -4.79
CA ARG A 144 5.36 12.03 -5.59
C ARG A 144 6.40 10.92 -5.50
N LEU A 145 6.55 10.31 -4.33
CA LEU A 145 7.52 9.22 -4.11
C LEU A 145 7.07 7.88 -4.69
N LEU A 146 5.76 7.59 -4.73
CA LEU A 146 5.26 6.25 -5.07
C LEU A 146 4.73 6.12 -6.49
N CYS A 147 4.12 7.19 -7.03
CA CYS A 147 3.29 7.09 -8.20
C CYS A 147 4.03 7.57 -9.46
N ASP A 148 3.87 6.82 -10.56
CA ASP A 148 4.36 7.24 -11.88
C ASP A 148 3.42 8.28 -12.50
N ARG A 149 2.11 8.17 -12.22
CA ARG A 149 1.05 9.06 -12.69
C ARG A 149 0.14 9.51 -11.57
N VAL A 150 -0.35 10.73 -11.65
CA VAL A 150 -1.23 11.33 -10.65
C VAL A 150 -2.52 11.79 -11.28
N GLY A 151 -3.62 11.52 -10.58
CA GLY A 151 -4.94 12.09 -10.86
C GLY A 151 -5.41 12.95 -9.69
N VAL A 152 -5.67 14.22 -9.91
CA VAL A 152 -6.19 15.14 -8.89
C VAL A 152 -7.71 15.17 -8.95
N MET A 153 -8.35 14.91 -7.82
CA MET A 153 -9.79 14.92 -7.69
C MET A 153 -10.27 16.13 -6.87
N LYS A 154 -11.35 16.76 -7.32
CA LYS A 154 -12.05 17.82 -6.60
C LYS A 154 -13.57 17.66 -6.79
N ASP A 155 -14.33 17.74 -5.69
CA ASP A 155 -15.80 17.67 -5.70
C ASP A 155 -16.34 16.47 -6.51
N GLY A 156 -15.68 15.29 -6.35
CA GLY A 156 -16.06 14.06 -7.05
C GLY A 156 -15.67 14.00 -8.53
N LYS A 157 -14.92 14.98 -9.05
CA LYS A 157 -14.48 15.03 -10.45
C LYS A 157 -12.96 14.95 -10.55
N LEU A 158 -12.49 14.21 -11.55
CA LEU A 158 -11.08 14.23 -11.93
C LEU A 158 -10.81 15.55 -12.68
N VAL A 159 -10.01 16.42 -12.08
CA VAL A 159 -9.75 17.78 -12.60
C VAL A 159 -8.43 17.90 -13.33
N GLU A 160 -7.47 17.03 -13.01
CA GLU A 160 -6.17 16.95 -13.68
C GLU A 160 -5.64 15.52 -13.63
N ILE A 161 -4.92 15.09 -14.67
CA ILE A 161 -4.23 13.80 -14.73
C ILE A 161 -3.00 13.92 -15.61
N GLY A 162 -1.87 13.37 -15.15
CA GLY A 162 -0.61 13.40 -15.91
C GLY A 162 0.46 12.53 -15.28
N GLU A 163 1.66 12.57 -15.86
CA GLU A 163 2.87 12.04 -15.23
C GLU A 163 3.15 12.82 -13.95
N THR A 164 3.65 12.13 -12.91
CA THR A 164 3.81 12.72 -11.58
C THR A 164 4.64 14.01 -11.62
N GLU A 165 5.84 13.99 -12.20
CA GLU A 165 6.69 15.17 -12.26
C GLU A 165 6.04 16.30 -13.05
N GLN A 166 5.32 16.02 -14.13
CA GLN A 166 4.61 17.03 -14.90
C GLN A 166 3.53 17.74 -14.08
N VAL A 167 2.73 16.98 -13.31
CA VAL A 167 1.65 17.55 -12.48
C VAL A 167 2.22 18.35 -11.32
N PHE A 168 3.35 17.93 -10.75
CA PHE A 168 3.98 18.61 -9.61
C PHE A 168 4.73 19.88 -10.03
N GLU A 169 5.44 19.85 -11.15
CA GLU A 169 6.27 21.00 -11.59
C GLU A 169 5.49 21.98 -12.48
N HIS A 170 4.54 21.48 -13.27
CA HIS A 170 3.78 22.25 -14.23
C HIS A 170 2.27 22.05 -14.13
N PRO A 171 1.66 22.20 -12.92
CA PRO A 171 0.23 22.02 -12.72
C PRO A 171 -0.59 22.95 -13.61
N GLN A 172 -1.60 22.41 -14.29
CA GLN A 172 -2.46 23.17 -15.20
C GLN A 172 -3.71 23.67 -14.49
N HIS A 173 -4.33 22.83 -13.64
CA HIS A 173 -5.58 23.19 -12.98
C HIS A 173 -5.33 24.07 -11.75
N LEU A 174 -6.14 25.12 -11.57
CA LEU A 174 -6.01 26.07 -10.47
C LEU A 174 -6.06 25.40 -9.07
N TYR A 175 -6.88 24.36 -8.93
CA TYR A 175 -6.97 23.63 -7.68
C TYR A 175 -5.67 22.85 -7.39
N THR A 176 -5.07 22.23 -8.39
CA THR A 176 -3.78 21.53 -8.25
C THR A 176 -2.68 22.49 -7.80
N LYS A 177 -2.62 23.67 -8.39
CA LYS A 177 -1.66 24.73 -7.99
C LYS A 177 -1.79 25.07 -6.51
N LYS A 178 -3.02 25.37 -6.07
CA LYS A 178 -3.29 25.66 -4.65
C LYS A 178 -2.96 24.50 -3.71
N LEU A 179 -3.17 23.28 -4.15
CA LEU A 179 -2.91 22.08 -3.37
C LEU A 179 -1.40 21.86 -3.19
N LEU A 180 -0.62 22.12 -4.23
CA LEU A 180 0.85 22.05 -4.21
C LEU A 180 1.49 23.20 -3.41
N GLU A 181 0.95 24.41 -3.51
CA GLU A 181 1.37 25.58 -2.73
C GLU A 181 1.16 25.40 -1.21
N ALA A 182 0.22 24.53 -0.82
CA ALA A 182 -0.05 24.22 0.57
C ALA A 182 0.90 23.17 1.19
N ILE A 183 1.79 22.57 0.39
CA ILE A 183 2.81 21.66 0.91
C ILE A 183 3.84 22.48 1.67
N PRO A 184 4.10 22.18 2.97
CA PRO A 184 5.18 22.84 3.70
C PRO A 184 6.51 22.52 2.99
N ILE A 185 7.20 23.55 2.52
CA ILE A 185 8.59 23.41 2.06
C ILE A 185 9.41 23.12 3.31
N PRO A 186 10.13 22.00 3.43
CA PRO A 186 11.06 21.80 4.52
C PRO A 186 12.08 22.96 4.45
N GLU A 187 12.10 23.83 5.45
CA GLU A 187 13.19 24.79 5.60
C GLU A 187 14.47 23.97 5.77
N ILE A 188 15.29 23.94 4.72
CA ILE A 188 16.66 23.47 4.82
C ILE A 188 17.37 24.58 5.61
N SER A 189 17.38 24.44 6.94
CA SER A 189 18.25 25.21 7.81
C SER A 189 19.69 24.76 7.58
N GLY A 190 20.30 25.30 6.54
CA GLY A 190 21.69 25.14 6.17
C GLY A 190 22.35 26.49 6.15
N GLU A 191 22.55 27.09 7.33
CA GLU A 191 23.62 28.07 7.54
C GLU A 191 24.64 27.43 8.49
N GLU A 192 25.59 26.67 7.92
CA GLU A 192 26.91 26.58 8.50
C GLU A 192 27.54 27.97 8.40
N GLN A 193 27.41 28.76 9.47
CA GLN A 193 28.24 29.92 9.67
C GLN A 193 29.67 29.44 9.90
N SER A 194 30.51 29.67 8.92
CA SER A 194 31.95 29.61 9.00
C SER A 194 32.45 30.61 10.04
N ASP A 195 32.79 30.11 11.23
CA ASP A 195 33.64 30.80 12.18
C ASP A 195 35.11 30.63 11.74
N GLU A 196 35.52 31.41 10.74
CA GLU A 196 36.90 31.78 10.51
C GLU A 196 37.02 33.26 10.78
N GLU A 197 37.50 33.61 11.95
CA GLU A 197 38.42 34.74 12.21
C GLU A 197 38.54 34.99 13.69
N THR A 198 39.67 34.66 14.29
CA THR A 198 40.49 35.58 15.06
C THR A 198 41.60 34.82 15.80
N MET A 199 42.73 34.71 15.21
CA MET A 199 44.01 34.67 15.97
C MET A 199 44.96 35.66 15.30
N ALA A 200 45.03 36.83 15.86
CA ALA A 200 46.17 37.72 15.80
C ALA A 200 46.78 37.84 17.20
#